data_b2bcfb75688f443a83dd5919c30c21d7
#
_entry.id   b2bcfb75688f443a83dd5919c30c21d7
#
_cell.length_a   1.000
_cell.length_b   1.000
_cell.length_c   1.000
_cell.angle_alpha   90.00
_cell.angle_beta   90.00
_cell.angle_gamma   90.00
#
_symmetry.space_group_name_H-M   'P 1'
#
loop_
_entity.id
_entity.type
_entity.pdbx_description
1 polymer ?
#
loop_
_entity_poly.entity_id
_entity_poly.type
_entity_poly.pdbx_seq_one_letter_code
_entity_poly.pdbx_strand_id
1 'polypeptide(L)'
;MTGKRKILLTVLSLLLVCNLAFIWGNSLVSRSDSHDLSEGVLGFLPGFIRDLFPNQEQLVHIVRKMAHFTEFACLGGLSCGLLATARSVKLHPFFHVWAGGFFVAAIDETIQIFTGRGSQLQDVWLDFAGFSAGLLAVLLVRALVLRSKPEESPKEVDNVIAFPKGHDAFKHLHSSGKS
;
A
#
# COMPACT_ATOMS: atom_id res chain seq x y z
N MET A 1 8.56 -16.34 -11.34
CA MET A 1 8.40 -14.86 -11.19
C MET A 1 9.03 -14.19 -12.40
N THR A 2 8.30 -13.28 -13.06
CA THR A 2 8.83 -12.48 -14.17
C THR A 2 9.92 -11.52 -13.69
N GLY A 3 10.90 -11.18 -14.52
CA GLY A 3 11.98 -10.24 -14.17
C GLY A 3 11.46 -8.90 -13.66
N LYS A 4 10.42 -8.35 -14.29
CA LYS A 4 9.77 -7.10 -13.88
C LYS A 4 9.24 -7.15 -12.45
N ARG A 5 8.64 -8.27 -12.02
CA ARG A 5 8.11 -8.44 -10.65
C ARG A 5 9.24 -8.50 -9.62
N LYS A 6 10.37 -9.14 -9.94
CA LYS A 6 11.55 -9.16 -9.05
C LYS A 6 12.09 -7.74 -8.85
N ILE A 7 12.27 -6.98 -9.93
CA ILE A 7 12.74 -5.59 -9.87
C ILE A 7 11.81 -4.74 -8.99
N LEU A 8 10.48 -4.83 -9.22
CA LEU A 8 9.50 -4.06 -8.44
C LEU A 8 9.57 -4.41 -6.95
N LEU A 9 9.67 -5.71 -6.60
CA LEU A 9 9.82 -6.13 -5.20
C LEU A 9 11.11 -5.57 -4.58
N THR A 10 12.23 -5.60 -5.30
CA THR A 10 13.49 -5.05 -4.81
C THR A 10 13.38 -3.55 -4.57
N VAL A 11 12.82 -2.80 -5.52
CA VAL A 11 12.63 -1.33 -5.38
C VAL A 11 11.73 -1.00 -4.20
N LEU A 12 10.57 -1.66 -4.08
CA LEU A 12 9.65 -1.43 -2.96
C LEU A 12 10.29 -1.79 -1.61
N SER A 13 11.08 -2.86 -1.54
CA SER A 13 11.80 -3.24 -0.32
C SER A 13 12.85 -2.20 0.06
N LEU A 14 13.61 -1.70 -0.92
CA LEU A 14 14.60 -0.65 -0.67
C LEU A 14 13.93 0.65 -0.19
N LEU A 15 12.85 1.08 -0.86
CA LEU A 15 12.09 2.27 -0.45
C LEU A 15 11.52 2.11 0.96
N LEU A 16 11.02 0.93 1.32
CA LEU A 16 10.50 0.64 2.65
C LEU A 16 11.60 0.75 3.72
N VAL A 17 12.76 0.17 3.46
CA VAL A 17 13.92 0.26 4.38
C VAL A 17 14.40 1.70 4.50
N CYS A 18 14.51 2.44 3.40
CA CYS A 18 14.89 3.86 3.41
C CYS A 18 13.87 4.71 4.19
N ASN A 19 12.57 4.48 3.99
CA ASN A 19 11.52 5.21 4.72
C ASN A 19 11.57 4.90 6.22
N LEU A 20 11.77 3.63 6.61
CA LEU A 20 11.91 3.25 8.01
C LEU A 20 13.15 3.88 8.65
N ALA A 21 14.29 3.86 7.95
CA ALA A 21 15.51 4.51 8.40
C ALA A 21 15.34 6.04 8.53
N PHE A 22 14.55 6.65 7.66
CA PHE A 22 14.22 8.06 7.71
C PHE A 22 13.35 8.40 8.95
N ILE A 23 12.29 7.61 9.21
CA ILE A 23 11.43 7.77 10.39
C ILE A 23 12.27 7.71 11.67
N TRP A 24 13.01 6.62 11.86
CA TRP A 24 13.82 6.45 13.08
C TRP A 24 15.00 7.44 13.13
N GLY A 25 15.57 7.81 11.99
CA GLY A 25 16.59 8.86 11.91
C GLY A 25 16.07 10.20 12.41
N ASN A 26 14.87 10.60 11.97
CA ASN A 26 14.21 11.81 12.47
C ASN A 26 13.90 11.73 13.96
N SER A 27 13.53 10.56 14.48
CA SER A 27 13.21 10.37 15.91
C SER A 27 14.45 10.37 16.80
N LEU A 28 15.63 10.11 16.24
CA LEU A 28 16.91 10.26 16.95
C LEU A 28 17.39 11.72 17.04
N VAL A 29 16.85 12.63 16.23
CA VAL A 29 17.19 14.07 16.28
C VAL A 29 16.65 14.68 17.57
N SER A 30 17.45 15.55 18.20
CA SER A 30 17.08 16.21 19.45
C SER A 30 15.83 17.10 19.31
N ARG A 31 15.19 17.42 20.43
CA ARG A 31 13.99 18.30 20.43
C ARG A 31 14.28 19.68 19.83
N SER A 32 15.43 20.29 20.14
CA SER A 32 15.85 21.61 19.62
C SER A 32 16.00 21.58 18.11
N ASP A 33 16.76 20.62 17.58
CA ASP A 33 17.04 20.53 16.15
C ASP A 33 15.77 20.20 15.34
N SER A 34 14.89 19.37 15.92
CA SER A 34 13.58 19.07 15.31
C SER A 34 12.65 20.29 15.28
N HIS A 35 12.74 21.18 16.27
CA HIS A 35 12.00 22.43 16.30
C HIS A 35 12.49 23.37 15.19
N ASP A 36 13.80 23.57 15.08
CA ASP A 36 14.42 24.42 14.07
C ASP A 36 14.10 23.96 12.64
N LEU A 37 14.11 22.64 12.40
CA LEU A 37 13.69 22.06 11.11
C LEU A 37 12.23 22.37 10.81
N SER A 38 11.35 22.25 11.80
CA SER A 38 9.93 22.54 11.62
C SER A 38 9.66 24.02 11.38
N GLU A 39 10.36 24.90 12.06
CA GLU A 39 10.32 26.35 11.79
C GLU A 39 10.79 26.68 10.37
N GLY A 40 11.86 26.03 9.89
CA GLY A 40 12.32 26.18 8.50
C GLY A 40 11.22 25.84 7.49
N VAL A 41 10.41 24.82 7.75
CA VAL A 41 9.28 24.44 6.89
C VAL A 41 8.17 25.48 6.89
N LEU A 42 7.97 26.24 8.00
CA LEU A 42 6.97 27.30 8.05
C LEU A 42 7.21 28.40 7.01
N GLY A 43 8.47 28.62 6.62
CA GLY A 43 8.83 29.57 5.56
C GLY A 43 8.23 29.24 4.20
N PHE A 44 7.94 27.96 3.94
CA PHE A 44 7.36 27.46 2.69
C PHE A 44 5.83 27.42 2.73
N LEU A 45 5.19 27.61 3.90
CA LEU A 45 3.74 27.61 4.00
C LEU A 45 3.14 28.89 3.42
N PRO A 46 2.03 28.80 2.64
CA PRO A 46 1.30 29.97 2.19
C PRO A 46 0.86 30.86 3.37
N GLY A 47 0.92 32.21 3.17
CA GLY A 47 0.61 33.16 4.23
C GLY A 47 -0.76 32.94 4.89
N PHE A 48 -1.79 32.59 4.09
CA PHE A 48 -3.12 32.36 4.61
C PHE A 48 -3.19 31.20 5.65
N ILE A 49 -2.29 30.20 5.56
CA ILE A 49 -2.21 29.10 6.54
C ILE A 49 -1.60 29.62 7.83
N ARG A 50 -0.55 30.46 7.74
CA ARG A 50 0.08 31.07 8.91
C ARG A 50 -0.87 32.03 9.66
N ASP A 51 -1.70 32.74 8.92
CA ASP A 51 -2.67 33.68 9.48
C ASP A 51 -3.82 32.98 10.25
N LEU A 52 -4.11 31.69 9.91
CA LEU A 52 -5.08 30.87 10.63
C LEU A 52 -4.62 30.47 12.05
N PHE A 53 -3.31 30.51 12.31
CA PHE A 53 -2.71 30.08 13.57
C PHE A 53 -1.95 31.23 14.23
N PRO A 54 -2.59 32.01 15.15
CA PRO A 54 -1.94 33.14 15.82
C PRO A 54 -0.73 32.70 16.67
N ASN A 55 -0.72 31.42 17.12
CA ASN A 55 0.37 30.88 17.91
C ASN A 55 1.30 30.04 17.03
N GLN A 56 2.51 30.55 16.77
CA GLN A 56 3.50 29.86 15.96
C GLN A 56 3.96 28.53 16.57
N GLU A 57 4.06 28.42 17.89
CA GLU A 57 4.43 27.15 18.52
C GLU A 57 3.40 26.04 18.25
N GLN A 58 2.11 26.38 18.25
CA GLN A 58 1.06 25.44 17.88
C GLN A 58 1.18 25.01 16.42
N LEU A 59 1.48 25.94 15.53
CA LEU A 59 1.66 25.63 14.10
C LEU A 59 2.87 24.72 13.87
N VAL A 60 4.02 24.98 14.52
CA VAL A 60 5.20 24.11 14.51
C VAL A 60 4.84 22.70 14.98
N HIS A 61 4.07 22.60 16.08
CA HIS A 61 3.65 21.32 16.62
C HIS A 61 2.74 20.55 15.65
N ILE A 62 1.79 21.23 15.00
CA ILE A 62 0.91 20.63 13.99
C ILE A 62 1.72 20.17 12.77
N VAL A 63 2.63 21.00 12.25
CA VAL A 63 3.47 20.66 11.11
C VAL A 63 4.29 19.39 11.40
N ARG A 64 4.89 19.29 12.59
CA ARG A 64 5.62 18.11 13.01
C ARG A 64 4.73 16.86 13.06
N LYS A 65 3.54 16.97 13.65
CA LYS A 65 2.59 15.84 13.69
C LYS A 65 2.12 15.41 12.30
N MET A 66 1.90 16.36 11.41
CA MET A 66 1.53 16.06 10.01
C MET A 66 2.69 15.43 9.25
N ALA A 67 3.94 15.81 9.53
CA ALA A 67 5.11 15.17 8.96
C ALA A 67 5.17 13.68 9.36
N HIS A 68 5.07 13.37 10.66
CA HIS A 68 5.03 11.99 11.17
C HIS A 68 3.86 11.19 10.55
N PHE A 69 2.67 11.75 10.54
CA PHE A 69 1.52 11.12 9.90
C PHE A 69 1.81 10.76 8.44
N THR A 70 2.44 11.67 7.69
CA THR A 70 2.77 11.45 6.28
C THR A 70 3.87 10.40 6.10
N GLU A 71 4.91 10.42 6.92
CA GLU A 71 5.99 9.42 6.94
C GLU A 71 5.42 8.01 7.16
N PHE A 72 4.53 7.87 8.15
CA PHE A 72 3.85 6.60 8.43
C PHE A 72 2.83 6.21 7.35
N ALA A 73 2.17 7.18 6.71
CA ALA A 73 1.30 6.90 5.56
C ALA A 73 2.10 6.35 4.37
N CYS A 74 3.28 6.90 4.10
CA CYS A 74 4.21 6.35 3.11
C CYS A 74 4.63 4.92 3.47
N LEU A 75 4.97 4.66 4.74
CA LEU A 75 5.34 3.32 5.22
C LEU A 75 4.21 2.31 5.00
N GLY A 76 2.97 2.68 5.35
CA GLY A 76 1.79 1.85 5.15
C GLY A 76 1.51 1.55 3.68
N GLY A 77 1.62 2.57 2.83
CA GLY A 77 1.47 2.44 1.37
C GLY A 77 2.52 1.52 0.76
N LEU A 78 3.80 1.69 1.10
CA LEU A 78 4.89 0.83 0.64
C LEU A 78 4.72 -0.61 1.12
N SER A 79 4.31 -0.82 2.37
CA SER A 79 4.06 -2.15 2.96
C SER A 79 2.93 -2.87 2.22
N CYS A 80 1.83 -2.17 1.93
CA CYS A 80 0.72 -2.71 1.16
C CYS A 80 1.12 -3.00 -0.30
N GLY A 81 1.87 -2.11 -0.94
CA GLY A 81 2.40 -2.30 -2.29
C GLY A 81 3.30 -3.53 -2.39
N LEU A 82 4.17 -3.73 -1.41
CA LEU A 82 5.03 -4.90 -1.30
C LEU A 82 4.21 -6.18 -1.13
N LEU A 83 3.24 -6.19 -0.21
CA LEU A 83 2.34 -7.32 0.01
C LEU A 83 1.55 -7.67 -1.26
N ALA A 84 0.99 -6.66 -1.93
CA ALA A 84 0.22 -6.82 -3.16
C ALA A 84 1.07 -7.36 -4.32
N THR A 85 2.35 -6.99 -4.36
CA THR A 85 3.30 -7.46 -5.37
C THR A 85 3.83 -8.86 -5.03
N ALA A 86 4.10 -9.16 -3.76
CA ALA A 86 4.67 -10.44 -3.33
C ALA A 86 3.66 -11.59 -3.39
N ARG A 87 2.40 -11.32 -2.99
CA ARG A 87 1.31 -12.33 -2.90
C ARG A 87 -0.03 -11.67 -3.19
N SER A 88 -1.08 -12.46 -3.39
CA SER A 88 -2.44 -11.91 -3.31
C SER A 88 -2.69 -11.40 -1.89
N VAL A 89 -3.33 -10.22 -1.77
CA VAL A 89 -3.68 -9.63 -0.48
C VAL A 89 -4.75 -10.51 0.17
N LYS A 90 -4.30 -11.41 1.04
CA LYS A 90 -5.15 -12.26 1.87
C LYS A 90 -5.30 -11.62 3.25
N LEU A 91 -6.37 -11.93 3.95
CA LEU A 91 -6.70 -11.35 5.25
C LEU A 91 -5.58 -11.57 6.29
N HIS A 92 -5.08 -12.79 6.39
CA HIS A 92 -4.05 -13.15 7.37
C HIS A 92 -2.73 -12.35 7.22
N PRO A 93 -2.04 -12.31 6.06
CA PRO A 93 -0.83 -11.50 5.92
C PRO A 93 -1.10 -9.99 6.01
N PHE A 94 -2.30 -9.53 5.67
CA PHE A 94 -2.71 -8.15 5.87
C PHE A 94 -2.67 -7.76 7.35
N PHE A 95 -3.27 -8.56 8.24
CA PHE A 95 -3.24 -8.29 9.68
C PHE A 95 -1.83 -8.28 10.27
N HIS A 96 -0.93 -9.13 9.78
CA HIS A 96 0.47 -9.09 10.23
C HIS A 96 1.18 -7.79 9.84
N VAL A 97 0.97 -7.32 8.61
CA VAL A 97 1.53 -6.04 8.16
C VAL A 97 0.93 -4.89 8.95
N TRP A 98 -0.38 -4.92 9.19
CA TRP A 98 -1.08 -3.89 9.96
C TRP A 98 -0.62 -3.84 11.43
N ALA A 99 -0.53 -4.98 12.10
CA ALA A 99 0.01 -5.08 13.44
C ALA A 99 1.50 -4.65 13.48
N GLY A 100 2.30 -5.01 12.47
CA GLY A 100 3.67 -4.55 12.30
C GLY A 100 3.78 -3.04 12.29
N GLY A 101 2.86 -2.34 11.60
CA GLY A 101 2.80 -0.88 11.60
C GLY A 101 2.60 -0.27 12.99
N PHE A 102 1.75 -0.88 13.81
CA PHE A 102 1.57 -0.47 15.21
C PHE A 102 2.87 -0.63 16.03
N PHE A 103 3.58 -1.75 15.87
CA PHE A 103 4.84 -1.96 16.56
C PHE A 103 5.92 -0.96 16.12
N VAL A 104 5.97 -0.61 14.83
CA VAL A 104 6.91 0.42 14.34
C VAL A 104 6.60 1.77 14.97
N ALA A 105 5.32 2.17 15.07
CA ALA A 105 4.91 3.41 15.72
C ALA A 105 5.28 3.41 17.22
N ALA A 106 5.04 2.30 17.92
CA ALA A 106 5.42 2.17 19.32
C ALA A 106 6.93 2.25 19.55
N ILE A 107 7.73 1.66 18.65
CA ILE A 107 9.20 1.76 18.69
C ILE A 107 9.64 3.20 18.45
N ASP A 108 9.06 3.88 17.47
CA ASP A 108 9.38 5.27 17.15
C ASP A 108 9.16 6.18 18.36
N GLU A 109 7.99 6.09 18.97
CA GLU A 109 7.67 6.85 20.19
C GLU A 109 8.58 6.49 21.36
N THR A 110 9.00 5.22 21.47
CA THR A 110 9.99 4.79 22.48
C THR A 110 11.34 5.48 22.25
N ILE A 111 11.80 5.57 21.00
CA ILE A 111 13.03 6.30 20.64
C ILE A 111 12.88 7.78 21.04
N GLN A 112 11.74 8.40 20.77
CA GLN A 112 11.48 9.79 21.12
C GLN A 112 11.49 10.07 22.64
N ILE A 113 11.09 9.10 23.47
CA ILE A 113 11.24 9.21 24.93
C ILE A 113 12.71 9.34 25.31
N PHE A 114 13.58 8.48 24.76
CA PHE A 114 15.02 8.50 25.06
C PHE A 114 15.75 9.73 24.53
N THR A 115 15.24 10.35 23.47
CA THR A 115 15.80 11.60 22.89
C THR A 115 15.20 12.87 23.53
N GLY A 116 14.35 12.74 24.55
CA GLY A 116 13.78 13.87 25.28
C GLY A 116 12.76 14.69 24.50
N ARG A 117 12.18 14.15 23.41
CA ARG A 117 11.21 14.86 22.55
C ARG A 117 9.83 15.00 23.14
N GLY A 118 9.56 14.40 24.32
CA GLY A 118 8.27 14.52 25.00
C GLY A 118 7.18 13.72 24.28
N SER A 119 7.47 12.47 23.98
CA SER A 119 6.55 11.48 23.42
C SER A 119 5.26 11.34 24.23
N GLN A 120 4.15 11.17 23.54
CA GLN A 120 2.83 10.95 24.11
C GLN A 120 2.18 9.72 23.50
N LEU A 121 1.41 8.98 24.30
CA LEU A 121 0.66 7.82 23.79
C LEU A 121 -0.25 8.18 22.60
N GLN A 122 -0.71 9.43 22.54
CA GLN A 122 -1.52 9.94 21.43
C GLN A 122 -0.74 9.96 20.10
N ASP A 123 0.58 10.15 20.16
CA ASP A 123 1.42 10.21 18.97
C ASP A 123 1.59 8.81 18.35
N VAL A 124 1.66 7.74 19.16
CA VAL A 124 1.57 6.35 18.65
C VAL A 124 0.31 6.12 17.82
N TRP A 125 -0.83 6.63 18.29
CA TRP A 125 -2.09 6.48 17.57
C TRP A 125 -2.14 7.31 16.29
N LEU A 126 -1.54 8.49 16.30
CA LEU A 126 -1.45 9.35 15.11
C LEU A 126 -0.60 8.69 14.03
N ASP A 127 0.55 8.16 14.39
CA ASP A 127 1.47 7.46 13.49
C ASP A 127 0.83 6.19 12.93
N PHE A 128 0.18 5.42 13.79
CA PHE A 128 -0.56 4.23 13.37
C PHE A 128 -1.77 4.57 12.48
N ALA A 129 -2.44 5.69 12.73
CA ALA A 129 -3.50 6.19 11.84
C ALA A 129 -2.94 6.58 10.47
N GLY A 130 -1.77 7.24 10.42
CA GLY A 130 -1.04 7.51 9.19
C GLY A 130 -0.73 6.23 8.43
N PHE A 131 -0.12 5.24 9.09
CA PHE A 131 0.17 3.93 8.50
C PHE A 131 -1.09 3.27 7.92
N SER A 132 -2.17 3.26 8.69
CA SER A 132 -3.46 2.68 8.26
C SER A 132 -4.04 3.41 7.05
N ALA A 133 -3.96 4.74 7.03
CA ALA A 133 -4.43 5.56 5.92
C ALA A 133 -3.67 5.26 4.62
N GLY A 134 -2.35 5.18 4.68
CA GLY A 134 -1.51 4.84 3.52
C GLY A 134 -1.80 3.44 2.97
N LEU A 135 -1.97 2.47 3.87
CA LEU A 135 -2.32 1.10 3.53
C LEU A 135 -3.70 1.03 2.85
N LEU A 136 -4.71 1.71 3.41
CA LEU A 136 -6.06 1.78 2.85
C LEU A 136 -6.10 2.50 1.50
N ALA A 137 -5.31 3.56 1.31
CA ALA A 137 -5.21 4.28 0.06
C ALA A 137 -4.75 3.35 -1.09
N VAL A 138 -3.72 2.53 -0.85
CA VAL A 138 -3.24 1.56 -1.85
C VAL A 138 -4.29 0.49 -2.14
N LEU A 139 -5.00 0.00 -1.13
CA LEU A 139 -6.10 -0.96 -1.33
C LEU A 139 -7.23 -0.36 -2.16
N LEU A 140 -7.61 0.90 -1.89
CA LEU A 140 -8.65 1.61 -2.63
C LEU A 140 -8.25 1.79 -4.10
N VAL A 141 -7.04 2.30 -4.37
CA VAL A 141 -6.52 2.45 -5.73
C VAL A 141 -6.54 1.10 -6.46
N ARG A 142 -6.09 0.04 -5.80
CA ARG A 142 -6.12 -1.30 -6.37
C ARG A 142 -7.55 -1.77 -6.68
N ALA A 143 -8.51 -1.55 -5.78
CA ALA A 143 -9.91 -1.91 -5.99
C ALA A 143 -10.51 -1.15 -7.18
N LEU A 144 -10.22 0.14 -7.31
CA LEU A 144 -10.68 0.96 -8.43
C LEU A 144 -10.08 0.49 -9.77
N VAL A 145 -8.77 0.22 -9.80
CA VAL A 145 -8.09 -0.29 -11.01
C VAL A 145 -8.61 -1.67 -11.43
N LEU A 146 -8.93 -2.54 -10.47
CA LEU A 146 -9.49 -3.86 -10.79
C LEU A 146 -10.93 -3.77 -11.30
N ARG A 147 -11.72 -2.78 -10.81
CA ARG A 147 -13.09 -2.53 -11.31
C ARG A 147 -13.11 -1.94 -12.71
N SER A 148 -12.11 -1.17 -13.11
CA SER A 148 -12.02 -0.54 -14.42
C SER A 148 -11.49 -1.45 -15.52
N LYS A 149 -11.06 -2.67 -15.22
CA LYS A 149 -10.77 -3.65 -16.27
C LYS A 149 -12.08 -4.18 -16.84
N PRO A 150 -12.35 -4.04 -18.17
CA PRO A 150 -13.48 -4.68 -18.79
C PRO A 150 -13.39 -6.19 -18.49
N GLU A 151 -14.53 -6.76 -18.13
CA GLU A 151 -14.68 -8.21 -18.05
C GLU A 151 -14.34 -8.75 -19.44
N GLU A 152 -13.23 -9.45 -19.61
CA GLU A 152 -12.94 -10.17 -20.85
C GLU A 152 -14.12 -11.14 -21.01
N SER A 153 -14.96 -10.87 -22.02
CA SER A 153 -16.09 -11.74 -22.36
C SER A 153 -15.56 -13.18 -22.38
N PRO A 154 -16.28 -14.16 -21.81
CA PRO A 154 -15.88 -15.55 -21.89
C PRO A 154 -15.55 -15.82 -23.35
N LYS A 155 -14.31 -16.26 -23.62
CA LYS A 155 -13.96 -16.74 -24.96
C LYS A 155 -15.03 -17.75 -25.30
N GLU A 156 -15.86 -17.38 -26.30
CA GLU A 156 -16.83 -18.28 -26.91
C GLU A 156 -16.06 -19.55 -27.21
N VAL A 157 -16.29 -20.56 -26.38
CA VAL A 157 -15.77 -21.88 -26.63
C VAL A 157 -16.60 -22.32 -27.82
N ASP A 158 -16.11 -22.02 -29.03
CA ASP A 158 -16.52 -22.72 -30.25
C ASP A 158 -16.25 -24.21 -30.04
N ASN A 159 -17.09 -24.82 -29.22
CA ASN A 159 -17.35 -26.24 -29.29
C ASN A 159 -18.03 -26.45 -30.63
N VAL A 160 -17.20 -26.48 -31.67
CA VAL A 160 -17.55 -27.14 -32.92
C VAL A 160 -17.80 -28.60 -32.53
N ILE A 161 -19.01 -28.89 -32.07
CA ILE A 161 -19.55 -30.23 -32.11
C ILE A 161 -19.68 -30.51 -33.59
N ALA A 162 -18.60 -31.03 -34.16
CA ALA A 162 -18.64 -31.65 -35.49
C ALA A 162 -19.59 -32.86 -35.36
N PHE A 163 -20.86 -32.60 -35.65
CA PHE A 163 -21.76 -33.71 -35.91
C PHE A 163 -21.23 -34.49 -37.09
N PRO A 164 -20.91 -35.80 -37.00
CA PRO A 164 -20.55 -36.59 -38.14
C PRO A 164 -21.73 -36.55 -39.11
N LYS A 165 -21.49 -36.05 -40.30
CA LYS A 165 -22.47 -36.07 -41.39
C LYS A 165 -22.82 -37.54 -41.64
N GLY A 166 -23.96 -37.95 -41.08
CA GLY A 166 -24.54 -39.29 -41.28
C GLY A 166 -25.07 -39.45 -42.69
N HIS A 167 -24.18 -39.74 -43.66
CA HIS A 167 -24.61 -40.09 -45.01
C HIS A 167 -24.04 -41.39 -45.52
N ASP A 168 -23.25 -42.13 -44.74
CA ASP A 168 -22.64 -43.38 -45.22
C ASP A 168 -23.11 -44.66 -44.49
N ALA A 169 -24.05 -44.55 -43.57
CA ALA A 169 -24.56 -45.72 -42.80
C ALA A 169 -25.67 -46.53 -43.51
N PHE A 170 -26.16 -46.11 -44.70
CA PHE A 170 -27.30 -46.76 -45.35
C PHE A 170 -26.95 -47.61 -46.59
N LYS A 171 -25.68 -47.71 -46.98
CA LYS A 171 -25.27 -48.46 -48.16
C LYS A 171 -24.95 -49.95 -47.95
N HIS A 172 -24.89 -50.43 -46.73
CA HIS A 172 -24.52 -51.84 -46.45
C HIS A 172 -25.66 -52.80 -46.07
N LEU A 173 -26.89 -52.32 -46.11
CA LEU A 173 -28.04 -53.19 -45.72
C LEU A 173 -28.82 -53.78 -46.90
N HIS A 174 -28.41 -53.56 -48.14
CA HIS A 174 -29.12 -54.04 -49.32
C HIS A 174 -28.37 -55.05 -50.22
N SER A 175 -27.29 -55.65 -49.78
CA SER A 175 -26.53 -56.61 -50.62
C SER A 175 -26.41 -58.02 -49.99
N SER A 176 -27.27 -58.45 -49.07
CA SER A 176 -27.24 -59.82 -48.58
C SER A 176 -28.63 -60.42 -48.63
N GLY A 177 -29.13 -60.68 -49.83
CA GLY A 177 -30.42 -61.33 -50.03
C GLY A 177 -30.62 -61.79 -51.47
N LYS A 178 -29.75 -62.72 -51.97
CA LYS A 178 -30.04 -63.60 -53.11
C LYS A 178 -28.96 -64.68 -53.22
N SER A 179 -29.25 -65.83 -52.76
CA SER A 179 -29.03 -67.15 -53.29
C SER A 179 -29.26 -68.17 -52.21
#